data_77655543d1bd5c8870617374be0a6237
#
_entry.id   77655543d1bd5c8870617374be0a6237
#
_cell.length_a   1.000
_cell.length_b   1.000
_cell.length_c   1.000
_cell.angle_alpha   90.00
_cell.angle_beta   90.00
_cell.angle_gamma   90.00
#
_symmetry.space_group_name_H-M   'P 1'
#
loop_
_entity.id
_entity.type
_entity.pdbx_description
1 polymer ?
#
loop_
_entity_poly.entity_id
_entity_poly.type
_entity_poly.pdbx_seq_one_letter_code
_entity_poly.pdbx_strand_id
1 'polypeptide(L)'
;GIAIDLISGEEEARASALGVVCDMPWATGYVADQGGGSLELAKVENGEPRQPLSMPFGTIPLSNSVDCSPKTVAREIEERIEEADGFEIRKNLPLHLVGGAWRTLAQLHMHATDYPLTILSNYSMPLDAGKALAELVTDRPAMEQSGVVSNARLPFMATAFTTMEALVQVFEP
;
A
#
# COMPACT_ATOMS: atom_id res chain seq x y z
N GLY A 1 -3.40 22.61 -26.37
CA GLY A 1 -3.21 21.32 -25.71
C GLY A 1 -2.80 21.53 -24.27
N ILE A 2 -3.03 20.55 -23.41
CA ILE A 2 -2.55 20.54 -22.02
C ILE A 2 -1.15 19.93 -22.05
N ALA A 3 -0.14 20.60 -21.46
CA ALA A 3 1.17 20.01 -21.25
C ALA A 3 1.07 18.97 -20.12
N ILE A 4 1.71 17.83 -20.32
CA ILE A 4 1.80 16.76 -19.32
C ILE A 4 3.27 16.63 -18.97
N ASP A 5 3.59 16.85 -17.71
CA ASP A 5 4.93 16.61 -17.17
C ASP A 5 4.95 15.21 -16.52
N LEU A 6 5.95 14.41 -16.90
CA LEU A 6 6.20 13.11 -16.27
C LEU A 6 7.17 13.34 -15.11
N ILE A 7 6.74 12.92 -13.92
CA ILE A 7 7.59 12.94 -12.73
C ILE A 7 8.29 11.59 -12.57
N SER A 8 9.43 11.59 -11.88
CA SER A 8 10.12 10.35 -11.52
C SER A 8 9.37 9.59 -10.42
N GLY A 9 9.65 8.30 -10.26
CA GLY A 9 9.06 7.51 -9.17
C GLY A 9 9.45 8.03 -7.78
N GLU A 10 10.64 8.60 -7.61
CA GLU A 10 11.03 9.25 -6.35
C GLU A 10 10.24 10.54 -6.09
N GLU A 11 9.93 11.32 -7.13
CA GLU A 11 9.05 12.49 -7.01
C GLU A 11 7.62 12.06 -6.67
N GLU A 12 7.13 10.95 -7.23
CA GLU A 12 5.83 10.35 -6.89
C GLU A 12 5.82 9.88 -5.44
N ALA A 13 6.87 9.20 -4.96
CA ALA A 13 7.02 8.80 -3.56
C ALA A 13 6.97 10.01 -2.61
N ARG A 14 7.66 11.11 -2.96
CA ARG A 14 7.61 12.35 -2.19
C ARG A 14 6.23 12.98 -2.18
N ALA A 15 5.56 13.01 -3.33
CA ALA A 15 4.23 13.59 -3.46
C ALA A 15 3.20 12.82 -2.62
N SER A 16 3.23 11.49 -2.66
CA SER A 16 2.35 10.63 -1.86
C SER A 16 2.59 10.82 -0.36
N ALA A 17 3.86 10.91 0.07
CA ALA A 17 4.20 11.18 1.46
C ALA A 17 3.76 12.59 1.90
N LEU A 18 3.90 13.61 1.05
CA LEU A 18 3.37 14.95 1.33
C LEU A 18 1.84 14.93 1.45
N GLY A 19 1.14 14.12 0.65
CA GLY A 19 -0.30 13.91 0.77
C GLY A 19 -0.68 13.40 2.16
N VAL A 20 0.06 12.44 2.70
CA VAL A 20 -0.14 11.94 4.08
C VAL A 20 0.13 13.05 5.11
N VAL A 21 1.20 13.82 4.96
CA VAL A 21 1.52 14.93 5.87
C VAL A 21 0.46 16.03 5.82
N CYS A 22 -0.12 16.32 4.64
CA CYS A 22 -1.20 17.29 4.51
C CYS A 22 -2.47 16.87 5.27
N ASP A 23 -2.78 15.57 5.29
CA ASP A 23 -3.93 15.04 6.03
C ASP A 23 -3.62 14.84 7.52
N MET A 24 -2.38 14.43 7.83
CA MET A 24 -1.86 14.17 9.17
C MET A 24 -0.52 14.88 9.40
N PRO A 25 -0.51 16.18 9.80
CA PRO A 25 0.74 16.94 9.99
C PRO A 25 1.71 16.36 11.03
N TRP A 26 1.20 15.49 11.90
CA TRP A 26 1.98 14.76 12.92
C TRP A 26 2.41 13.36 12.48
N ALA A 27 2.16 12.97 11.23
CA ALA A 27 2.52 11.66 10.73
C ALA A 27 4.03 11.39 10.87
N THR A 28 4.34 10.18 11.26
CA THR A 28 5.70 9.62 11.30
C THR A 28 5.63 8.21 10.74
N GLY A 29 6.75 7.65 10.33
CA GLY A 29 6.82 6.27 9.85
C GLY A 29 6.99 6.18 8.34
N TYR A 30 6.43 5.15 7.74
CA TYR A 30 6.58 4.86 6.32
C TYR A 30 5.29 5.14 5.56
N VAL A 31 5.44 5.68 4.37
CA VAL A 31 4.36 5.82 3.40
C VAL A 31 4.65 4.89 2.23
N ALA A 32 3.68 4.09 1.88
CA ALA A 32 3.72 3.22 0.72
C ALA A 32 2.55 3.57 -0.20
N ASP A 33 2.82 3.77 -1.49
CA ASP A 33 1.81 4.00 -2.53
C ASP A 33 1.94 2.91 -3.60
N GLN A 34 0.91 2.09 -3.74
CA GLN A 34 0.89 1.07 -4.78
C GLN A 34 0.01 1.49 -5.95
N GLY A 35 0.69 1.77 -7.06
CA GLY A 35 0.07 1.99 -8.36
C GLY A 35 -0.13 0.72 -9.16
N GLY A 36 -0.48 0.90 -10.44
CA GLY A 36 -0.56 -0.21 -11.40
C GLY A 36 0.81 -0.77 -11.78
N GLY A 37 1.82 0.09 -11.93
CA GLY A 37 3.16 -0.27 -12.43
C GLY A 37 4.22 -0.39 -11.35
N SER A 38 4.11 0.37 -10.29
CA SER A 38 5.15 0.54 -9.28
C SER A 38 4.60 0.58 -7.86
N LEU A 39 5.51 0.49 -6.91
CA LEU A 39 5.34 0.72 -5.48
C LEU A 39 6.33 1.81 -5.08
N GLU A 40 5.82 2.91 -4.60
CA GLU A 40 6.59 4.02 -4.06
C GLU A 40 6.66 3.91 -2.55
N LEU A 41 7.86 4.11 -2.00
CA LEU A 41 8.10 4.18 -0.56
C LEU A 41 8.74 5.53 -0.19
N ALA A 42 8.35 6.07 0.93
CA ALA A 42 9.05 7.18 1.57
C ALA A 42 8.92 7.06 3.09
N LYS A 43 9.87 7.63 3.81
CA LYS A 43 9.78 7.80 5.25
C LYS A 43 9.29 9.21 5.56
N VAL A 44 8.45 9.36 6.57
CA VAL A 44 8.03 10.67 7.09
C VAL A 44 8.64 10.89 8.47
N GLU A 45 9.44 11.93 8.59
CA GLU A 45 10.04 12.37 9.85
C GLU A 45 9.86 13.89 10.01
N ASN A 46 9.29 14.31 11.14
CA ASN A 46 9.04 15.73 11.44
C ASN A 46 8.24 16.47 10.36
N GLY A 47 7.25 15.80 9.75
CA GLY A 47 6.42 16.37 8.68
C GLY A 47 7.12 16.49 7.33
N GLU A 48 8.29 15.86 7.16
CA GLU A 48 9.04 15.91 5.91
C GLU A 48 9.23 14.51 5.31
N PRO A 49 8.97 14.34 4.00
CA PRO A 49 9.33 13.12 3.27
C PRO A 49 10.85 12.96 3.18
N ARG A 50 11.32 11.79 3.51
CA ARG A 50 12.72 11.37 3.44
C ARG A 50 12.85 10.07 2.67
N GLN A 51 14.01 9.81 2.13
CA GLN A 51 14.39 8.52 1.54
C GLN A 51 13.34 7.99 0.54
N PRO A 52 12.98 8.75 -0.50
CA PRO A 52 12.02 8.29 -1.50
C PRO A 52 12.64 7.18 -2.33
N LEU A 53 11.84 6.14 -2.61
CA LEU A 53 12.24 4.96 -3.39
C LEU A 53 11.06 4.52 -4.25
N SER A 54 11.33 4.15 -5.50
CA SER A 54 10.33 3.55 -6.39
C SER A 54 10.81 2.18 -6.86
N MET A 55 9.90 1.21 -6.85
CA MET A 55 10.19 -0.19 -7.18
C MET A 55 9.11 -0.75 -8.12
N PRO A 56 9.44 -1.73 -8.99
CA PRO A 56 8.48 -2.29 -9.95
C PRO A 56 7.50 -3.31 -9.33
N PHE A 57 6.94 -2.98 -8.16
CA PHE A 57 5.99 -3.83 -7.42
C PHE A 57 4.56 -3.30 -7.46
N GLY A 58 4.15 -2.75 -8.61
CA GLY A 58 2.75 -2.41 -8.86
C GLY A 58 1.87 -3.64 -9.01
N THR A 59 0.55 -3.44 -8.97
CA THR A 59 -0.40 -4.55 -9.04
C THR A 59 -0.34 -5.34 -10.35
N ILE A 60 0.02 -4.69 -11.47
CA ILE A 60 0.08 -5.34 -12.79
C ILE A 60 1.31 -6.26 -12.92
N PRO A 61 2.56 -5.81 -12.69
CA PRO A 61 3.72 -6.70 -12.77
C PRO A 61 3.62 -7.85 -11.78
N LEU A 62 3.19 -7.61 -10.55
CA LEU A 62 3.05 -8.67 -9.55
C LEU A 62 1.96 -9.69 -9.89
N SER A 63 0.83 -9.28 -10.49
CA SER A 63 -0.22 -10.21 -10.91
C SER A 63 0.22 -11.17 -12.01
N ASN A 64 1.29 -10.84 -12.73
CA ASN A 64 1.89 -11.67 -13.78
C ASN A 64 3.12 -12.46 -13.26
N SER A 65 3.49 -12.30 -11.99
CA SER A 65 4.61 -13.04 -11.40
C SER A 65 4.26 -14.51 -11.16
N VAL A 66 5.25 -15.38 -11.32
CA VAL A 66 5.11 -16.84 -11.10
C VAL A 66 4.94 -17.17 -9.62
N ASP A 67 5.59 -16.41 -8.74
CA ASP A 67 5.47 -16.53 -7.28
C ASP A 67 5.19 -15.15 -6.68
N CYS A 68 3.94 -14.92 -6.34
CA CYS A 68 3.46 -13.71 -5.68
C CYS A 68 2.99 -14.05 -4.26
N SER A 69 3.85 -14.74 -3.47
CA SER A 69 3.57 -14.93 -2.04
C SER A 69 4.03 -13.73 -1.23
N PRO A 70 3.37 -13.39 -0.10
CA PRO A 70 3.82 -12.28 0.77
C PRO A 70 5.28 -12.39 1.18
N LYS A 71 5.76 -13.61 1.45
CA LYS A 71 7.15 -13.87 1.83
C LYS A 71 8.14 -13.57 0.71
N THR A 72 7.81 -13.98 -0.53
CA THR A 72 8.67 -13.72 -1.69
C THR A 72 8.72 -12.23 -1.99
N VAL A 73 7.57 -11.57 -2.00
CA VAL A 73 7.47 -10.14 -2.24
C VAL A 73 8.20 -9.35 -1.14
N ALA A 74 8.07 -9.74 0.14
CA ALA A 74 8.77 -9.10 1.25
C ALA A 74 10.29 -9.17 1.05
N ARG A 75 10.84 -10.36 0.75
CA ARG A 75 12.27 -10.53 0.49
C ARG A 75 12.75 -9.66 -0.68
N GLU A 76 12.00 -9.61 -1.77
CA GLU A 76 12.37 -8.79 -2.92
C GLU A 76 12.31 -7.27 -2.61
N ILE A 77 11.37 -6.84 -1.77
CA ILE A 77 11.30 -5.46 -1.28
C ILE A 77 12.53 -5.16 -0.39
N GLU A 78 12.88 -6.04 0.53
CA GLU A 78 14.07 -5.89 1.39
C GLU A 78 15.35 -5.78 0.56
N GLU A 79 15.55 -6.67 -0.43
CA GLU A 79 16.69 -6.62 -1.36
C GLU A 79 16.78 -5.26 -2.09
N ARG A 80 15.64 -4.71 -2.55
CA ARG A 80 15.61 -3.40 -3.18
C ARG A 80 15.90 -2.24 -2.24
N ILE A 81 15.44 -2.35 -1.00
CA ILE A 81 15.74 -1.35 0.04
C ILE A 81 17.23 -1.38 0.40
N GLU A 82 17.84 -2.57 0.50
CA GLU A 82 19.27 -2.73 0.76
C GLU A 82 20.14 -2.18 -0.39
N GLU A 83 19.68 -2.32 -1.64
CA GLU A 83 20.35 -1.75 -2.82
C GLU A 83 20.22 -0.22 -2.88
N ALA A 84 19.21 0.35 -2.24
CA ALA A 84 18.97 1.79 -2.24
C ALA A 84 19.84 2.50 -1.19
N ASP A 85 20.62 3.46 -1.64
CA ASP A 85 21.49 4.23 -0.74
C ASP A 85 20.67 5.04 0.27
N GLY A 86 20.91 4.79 1.55
CA GLY A 86 20.38 5.58 2.66
C GLY A 86 18.94 5.27 3.09
N PHE A 87 18.27 4.24 2.59
CA PHE A 87 16.97 3.82 3.10
C PHE A 87 17.14 2.90 4.30
N GLU A 88 16.78 3.39 5.50
CA GLU A 88 16.89 2.63 6.74
C GLU A 88 15.52 2.17 7.25
N ILE A 89 15.38 0.84 7.44
CA ILE A 89 14.19 0.27 8.08
C ILE A 89 14.32 0.38 9.59
N ARG A 90 13.31 0.97 10.24
CA ARG A 90 13.12 0.94 11.69
C ARG A 90 11.76 0.32 11.97
N LYS A 91 11.75 -0.74 12.77
CA LYS A 91 10.53 -1.46 13.17
C LYS A 91 9.70 -0.63 14.15
N ASN A 92 8.44 -1.02 14.31
CA ASN A 92 7.48 -0.37 15.22
C ASN A 92 7.23 1.12 14.89
N LEU A 93 7.26 1.46 13.61
CA LEU A 93 6.81 2.76 13.11
C LEU A 93 5.55 2.58 12.27
N PRO A 94 4.58 3.50 12.32
CA PRO A 94 3.38 3.42 11.51
C PRO A 94 3.66 3.22 10.01
N LEU A 95 2.83 2.41 9.35
CA LEU A 95 2.83 2.22 7.91
C LEU A 95 1.55 2.83 7.32
N HIS A 96 1.71 3.89 6.55
CA HIS A 96 0.62 4.60 5.88
C HIS A 96 0.48 4.07 4.46
N LEU A 97 -0.64 3.44 4.16
CA LEU A 97 -0.92 2.84 2.86
C LEU A 97 -1.74 3.80 2.00
N VAL A 98 -1.22 4.17 0.86
CA VAL A 98 -1.81 5.09 -0.13
C VAL A 98 -2.09 4.34 -1.42
N GLY A 99 -3.06 4.80 -2.17
CA GLY A 99 -3.43 4.21 -3.47
C GLY A 99 -4.80 3.57 -3.49
N GLY A 100 -5.31 3.37 -4.70
CA GLY A 100 -6.70 2.98 -4.91
C GLY A 100 -7.01 1.56 -4.47
N ALA A 101 -6.06 0.64 -4.60
CA ALA A 101 -6.25 -0.77 -4.24
C ALA A 101 -6.34 -0.94 -2.71
N TRP A 102 -5.43 -0.34 -1.97
CA TRP A 102 -5.44 -0.42 -0.49
C TRP A 102 -6.60 0.33 0.15
N ARG A 103 -7.02 1.46 -0.44
CA ARG A 103 -8.28 2.10 -0.03
C ARG A 103 -9.47 1.16 -0.18
N THR A 104 -9.48 0.34 -1.24
CA THR A 104 -10.53 -0.67 -1.42
C THR A 104 -10.42 -1.81 -0.40
N LEU A 105 -9.20 -2.25 -0.04
CA LEU A 105 -9.02 -3.23 1.05
C LEU A 105 -9.53 -2.68 2.39
N ALA A 106 -9.23 -1.42 2.70
CA ALA A 106 -9.75 -0.77 3.90
C ALA A 106 -11.28 -0.69 3.91
N GLN A 107 -11.90 -0.37 2.78
CA GLN A 107 -13.37 -0.39 2.65
C GLN A 107 -13.96 -1.80 2.78
N LEU A 108 -13.29 -2.83 2.25
CA LEU A 108 -13.69 -4.24 2.45
C LEU A 108 -13.63 -4.62 3.93
N HIS A 109 -12.56 -4.21 4.63
CA HIS A 109 -12.44 -4.44 6.06
C HIS A 109 -13.54 -3.72 6.86
N MET A 110 -13.81 -2.45 6.54
CA MET A 110 -14.92 -1.70 7.14
C MET A 110 -16.25 -2.42 6.93
N HIS A 111 -16.51 -2.91 5.72
CA HIS A 111 -17.73 -3.66 5.39
C HIS A 111 -17.83 -4.97 6.19
N ALA A 112 -16.75 -5.73 6.27
CA ALA A 112 -16.69 -7.02 6.96
C ALA A 112 -16.84 -6.90 8.49
N THR A 113 -16.49 -5.74 9.05
CA THR A 113 -16.53 -5.46 10.50
C THR A 113 -17.73 -4.60 10.91
N ASP A 114 -18.66 -4.33 9.98
CA ASP A 114 -19.80 -3.41 10.22
C ASP A 114 -19.32 -2.06 10.81
N TYR A 115 -18.19 -1.55 10.30
CA TYR A 115 -17.61 -0.31 10.82
C TYR A 115 -18.57 0.86 10.58
N PRO A 116 -18.88 1.64 11.62
CA PRO A 116 -20.00 2.60 11.56
C PRO A 116 -19.77 3.81 10.64
N LEU A 117 -18.51 4.07 10.27
CA LEU A 117 -18.14 5.22 9.44
C LEU A 117 -17.44 4.73 8.19
N THR A 118 -17.87 5.18 7.01
CA THR A 118 -17.23 4.84 5.72
C THR A 118 -16.17 5.88 5.30
N ILE A 119 -15.51 6.49 6.27
CA ILE A 119 -14.49 7.52 6.05
C ILE A 119 -13.11 6.85 6.14
N LEU A 120 -12.33 6.97 5.06
CA LEU A 120 -11.00 6.35 4.95
C LEU A 120 -9.89 7.19 5.58
N SER A 121 -10.08 8.51 5.68
CA SER A 121 -9.08 9.39 6.29
C SER A 121 -8.83 8.98 7.74
N ASN A 122 -7.57 8.76 8.09
CA ASN A 122 -7.14 8.28 9.41
C ASN A 122 -7.73 6.91 9.84
N TYR A 123 -8.22 6.11 8.89
CA TYR A 123 -8.66 4.77 9.20
C TYR A 123 -7.46 3.86 9.49
N SER A 124 -7.45 3.23 10.65
CA SER A 124 -6.41 2.26 11.04
C SER A 124 -6.99 0.85 11.04
N MET A 125 -6.32 -0.05 10.36
CA MET A 125 -6.61 -1.48 10.44
C MET A 125 -5.71 -2.13 11.50
N PRO A 126 -6.24 -3.00 12.36
CA PRO A 126 -5.40 -3.78 13.26
C PRO A 126 -4.55 -4.79 12.47
N LEU A 127 -3.37 -5.15 12.98
CA LEU A 127 -2.45 -6.06 12.30
C LEU A 127 -3.04 -7.46 12.05
N ASP A 128 -3.99 -7.90 12.86
CA ASP A 128 -4.69 -9.18 12.69
C ASP A 128 -5.83 -9.15 11.67
N ALA A 129 -6.15 -7.96 11.10
CA ALA A 129 -7.13 -7.83 10.02
C ALA A 129 -6.76 -8.66 8.77
N GLY A 130 -5.48 -8.99 8.60
CA GLY A 130 -4.97 -9.77 7.47
C GLY A 130 -5.70 -11.10 7.28
N LYS A 131 -6.09 -11.79 8.36
CA LYS A 131 -6.81 -13.07 8.26
C LYS A 131 -8.19 -12.94 7.63
N ALA A 132 -8.97 -11.96 8.07
CA ALA A 132 -10.30 -11.72 7.53
C ALA A 132 -10.23 -11.22 6.07
N LEU A 133 -9.26 -10.35 5.76
CA LEU A 133 -9.05 -9.88 4.40
C LEU A 133 -8.57 -10.98 3.46
N ALA A 134 -7.71 -11.91 3.91
CA ALA A 134 -7.24 -13.03 3.10
C ALA A 134 -8.40 -13.88 2.56
N GLU A 135 -9.39 -14.17 3.40
CA GLU A 135 -10.58 -14.90 2.99
C GLU A 135 -11.41 -14.10 1.98
N LEU A 136 -11.63 -12.82 2.24
CA LEU A 136 -12.42 -11.93 1.37
C LEU A 136 -11.80 -11.72 -0.01
N VAL A 137 -10.48 -11.51 -0.10
CA VAL A 137 -9.83 -11.25 -1.40
C VAL A 137 -9.69 -12.49 -2.27
N THR A 138 -9.90 -13.68 -1.72
CA THR A 138 -9.96 -14.95 -2.45
C THR A 138 -11.38 -15.32 -2.86
N ASP A 139 -12.41 -14.76 -2.21
CA ASP A 139 -13.81 -14.98 -2.53
C ASP A 139 -14.32 -13.87 -3.47
N ARG A 140 -14.15 -14.09 -4.78
CA ARG A 140 -14.62 -13.14 -5.78
C ARG A 140 -16.12 -12.82 -5.69
N PRO A 141 -17.04 -13.80 -5.54
CA PRO A 141 -18.44 -13.52 -5.31
C PRO A 141 -18.71 -12.60 -4.11
N ALA A 142 -18.03 -12.83 -2.98
CA ALA A 142 -18.17 -11.98 -1.80
C ALA A 142 -17.72 -10.54 -2.07
N MET A 143 -16.58 -10.37 -2.76
CA MET A 143 -16.11 -9.04 -3.17
C MET A 143 -17.12 -8.32 -4.08
N GLU A 144 -17.70 -9.02 -5.06
CA GLU A 144 -18.70 -8.45 -5.97
C GLU A 144 -20.00 -8.06 -5.21
N GLN A 145 -20.45 -8.90 -4.30
CA GLN A 145 -21.65 -8.66 -3.50
C GLN A 145 -21.48 -7.52 -2.49
N SER A 146 -20.27 -7.28 -2.01
CA SER A 146 -19.99 -6.18 -1.09
C SER A 146 -20.35 -4.79 -1.68
N GLY A 147 -20.36 -4.68 -3.01
CA GLY A 147 -20.54 -3.41 -3.71
C GLY A 147 -19.39 -2.41 -3.55
N VAL A 148 -18.35 -2.79 -2.82
CA VAL A 148 -17.19 -1.94 -2.50
C VAL A 148 -16.13 -1.99 -3.62
N VAL A 149 -15.93 -3.18 -4.20
CA VAL A 149 -14.88 -3.41 -5.19
C VAL A 149 -15.40 -3.17 -6.60
N SER A 150 -14.83 -2.22 -7.32
CA SER A 150 -15.15 -2.03 -8.73
C SER A 150 -14.65 -3.18 -9.60
N ASN A 151 -15.34 -3.48 -10.69
CA ASN A 151 -14.96 -4.54 -11.63
C ASN A 151 -13.52 -4.40 -12.15
N ALA A 152 -13.05 -3.16 -12.34
CA ALA A 152 -11.69 -2.89 -12.78
C ALA A 152 -10.60 -3.26 -11.74
N ARG A 153 -10.96 -3.29 -10.46
CA ARG A 153 -10.02 -3.62 -9.35
C ARG A 153 -10.07 -5.07 -8.92
N LEU A 154 -11.18 -5.78 -9.15
CA LEU A 154 -11.34 -7.18 -8.75
C LEU A 154 -10.13 -8.07 -9.07
N PRO A 155 -9.52 -8.01 -10.28
CA PRO A 155 -8.37 -8.87 -10.62
C PRO A 155 -7.12 -8.61 -9.78
N PHE A 156 -7.01 -7.42 -9.18
CA PHE A 156 -5.80 -6.96 -8.50
C PHE A 156 -5.89 -6.97 -6.98
N MET A 157 -7.06 -7.32 -6.41
CA MET A 157 -7.26 -7.26 -4.96
C MET A 157 -6.37 -8.24 -4.20
N ALA A 158 -6.23 -9.46 -4.70
CA ALA A 158 -5.34 -10.45 -4.10
C ALA A 158 -3.87 -9.98 -4.14
N THR A 159 -3.42 -9.41 -5.26
CA THR A 159 -2.06 -8.85 -5.40
C THR A 159 -1.82 -7.68 -4.45
N ALA A 160 -2.78 -6.75 -4.36
CA ALA A 160 -2.68 -5.62 -3.44
C ALA A 160 -2.63 -6.07 -1.97
N PHE A 161 -3.40 -7.10 -1.63
CA PHE A 161 -3.36 -7.72 -0.30
C PHE A 161 -1.99 -8.37 -0.03
N THR A 162 -1.46 -9.15 -0.99
CA THR A 162 -0.13 -9.77 -0.89
C THR A 162 0.95 -8.73 -0.62
N THR A 163 0.93 -7.60 -1.34
CA THR A 163 1.92 -6.53 -1.14
C THR A 163 1.75 -5.86 0.23
N MET A 164 0.52 -5.65 0.69
CA MET A 164 0.26 -5.15 2.05
C MET A 164 0.86 -6.07 3.12
N GLU A 165 0.60 -7.38 3.03
CA GLU A 165 1.16 -8.38 3.95
C GLU A 165 2.69 -8.42 3.89
N ALA A 166 3.28 -8.29 2.70
CA ALA A 166 4.72 -8.20 2.52
C ALA A 166 5.31 -6.97 3.23
N LEU A 167 4.69 -5.80 3.06
CA LEU A 167 5.13 -4.57 3.75
C LEU A 167 4.99 -4.67 5.27
N VAL A 168 3.94 -5.32 5.77
CA VAL A 168 3.80 -5.60 7.21
C VAL A 168 4.94 -6.48 7.72
N GLN A 169 5.38 -7.50 6.94
CA GLN A 169 6.54 -8.32 7.31
C GLN A 169 7.85 -7.53 7.29
N VAL A 170 8.05 -6.65 6.31
CA VAL A 170 9.27 -5.84 6.17
C VAL A 170 9.39 -4.80 7.28
N PHE A 171 8.33 -4.06 7.54
CA PHE A 171 8.38 -2.90 8.43
C PHE A 171 7.98 -3.21 9.88
N GLU A 172 7.29 -4.30 10.14
CA GLU A 172 6.76 -4.68 11.48
C GLU A 172 6.19 -3.44 12.21
N PRO A 173 5.15 -2.80 11.61
CA PRO A 173 4.62 -1.51 12.06
C PRO A 173 3.90 -1.57 13.41
#